data_85e15cb4b9f62cc7a110012e09ef31b1
#
_entry.id   85e15cb4b9f62cc7a110012e09ef31b1
#
_cell.length_a   1.000
_cell.length_b   1.000
_cell.length_c   1.000
_cell.angle_alpha   90.00
_cell.angle_beta   90.00
_cell.angle_gamma   90.00
#
_symmetry.space_group_name_H-M   'P 1'
#
loop_
_entity.id
_entity.type
_entity.pdbx_description
1 polymer ?
#
loop_
_entity_poly.entity_id
_entity_poly.type
_entity_poly.pdbx_seq_one_letter_code
_entity_poly.pdbx_strand_id
1 'polypeptide(L)'
;MVRYSNDRAAAYQIKTEMYMTGQSMEVRKTALHPQGVDHLVKMAENYQTLCEQYESSVFTIVPCIWNGVSLVSPFVKGVTLSERMKAALAKGDEETVFTLFHTFLNKLRQGKTFPFSNYDFIFSNILIDGDNWQVIDYEWTVDKAVPAEELAFRAAYCFSLEHKDFPFEDICRILNLDKQKVQQLIDRETAYQKGITGNQDALGTLCEKYGGDVYTKDALLRALEISTTDHRAQIYEDSGKGFSEEQSYFVEHVLTHHDEMELTLKVPVGMKALRVDPCEEPCLVQIKRLWWNGEEQYLEKQIEVNGIKGKGGKNNYPEYIFATKDPNFTITLDKMQEGSDSFNELKLQLEIHKLSLQLANALTKSIKRII
;
A
#
# COMPACT_ATOMS: atom_id res chain seq x y z
N MET A 1 3.16 10.73 -10.64
CA MET A 1 3.29 10.08 -9.31
C MET A 1 3.72 11.14 -8.32
N VAL A 2 3.13 11.18 -7.11
CA VAL A 2 3.50 12.12 -6.05
C VAL A 2 3.68 11.35 -4.75
N ARG A 3 4.74 11.68 -3.98
CA ARG A 3 5.02 11.11 -2.65
C ARG A 3 5.31 12.25 -1.68
N TYR A 4 4.85 12.11 -0.44
CA TYR A 4 5.10 13.04 0.67
C TYR A 4 5.88 12.33 1.78
N SER A 5 6.89 13.00 2.35
CA SER A 5 7.70 12.50 3.47
C SER A 5 7.17 13.09 4.78
N ASN A 6 5.91 12.79 5.13
CA ASN A 6 5.23 13.37 6.30
C ASN A 6 5.68 12.77 7.65
N ASP A 7 6.43 11.68 7.62
CA ASP A 7 6.98 10.96 8.76
C ASP A 7 8.30 11.56 9.30
N ARG A 8 8.75 12.68 8.70
CA ARG A 8 10.01 13.35 9.04
C ARG A 8 9.76 14.63 9.81
N ALA A 9 10.78 15.13 10.51
CA ALA A 9 10.76 16.47 11.08
C ALA A 9 10.54 17.53 9.99
N ALA A 10 9.92 18.67 10.32
CA ALA A 10 9.51 19.70 9.36
C ALA A 10 10.64 20.19 8.44
N ALA A 11 11.90 20.19 8.94
CA ALA A 11 13.09 20.55 8.16
C ALA A 11 13.42 19.53 7.04
N TYR A 12 12.81 18.34 7.06
CA TYR A 12 13.07 17.24 6.11
C TYR A 12 11.82 16.78 5.37
N GLN A 13 10.68 17.45 5.60
CA GLN A 13 9.44 17.12 4.91
C GLN A 13 9.46 17.68 3.50
N ILE A 14 9.44 16.77 2.52
CA ILE A 14 9.46 17.10 1.10
C ILE A 14 8.34 16.40 0.35
N LYS A 15 7.89 17.03 -0.73
CA LYS A 15 7.07 16.44 -1.77
C LYS A 15 7.98 16.05 -2.94
N THR A 16 7.94 14.78 -3.34
CA THR A 16 8.63 14.28 -4.53
C THR A 16 7.60 13.98 -5.62
N GLU A 17 7.78 14.57 -6.79
CA GLU A 17 6.87 14.42 -7.93
C GLU A 17 7.63 13.93 -9.17
N MET A 18 7.02 13.02 -9.92
CA MET A 18 7.42 12.74 -11.30
C MET A 18 6.63 13.65 -12.22
N TYR A 19 7.31 14.44 -13.01
CA TYR A 19 6.75 15.50 -13.84
C TYR A 19 7.17 15.33 -15.30
N MET A 20 6.22 15.46 -16.22
CA MET A 20 6.50 15.43 -17.66
C MET A 20 6.80 16.85 -18.15
N THR A 21 7.97 17.03 -18.76
CA THR A 21 8.38 18.28 -19.39
C THR A 21 8.63 18.01 -20.88
N GLY A 22 7.63 18.28 -21.70
CA GLY A 22 7.67 17.89 -23.12
C GLY A 22 7.73 16.36 -23.28
N GLN A 23 8.80 15.84 -23.86
CA GLN A 23 9.02 14.40 -24.07
C GLN A 23 9.90 13.76 -22.96
N SER A 24 10.42 14.56 -22.03
CA SER A 24 11.26 14.09 -20.93
C SER A 24 10.48 14.00 -19.63
N MET A 25 10.90 13.08 -18.75
CA MET A 25 10.37 12.97 -17.40
C MET A 25 11.42 13.46 -16.41
N GLU A 26 11.00 14.25 -15.46
CA GLU A 26 11.84 14.81 -14.39
C GLU A 26 11.31 14.36 -13.02
N VAL A 27 12.21 14.30 -12.03
CA VAL A 27 11.88 14.16 -10.62
C VAL A 27 12.07 15.52 -9.97
N ARG A 28 11.02 16.00 -9.29
CA ARG A 28 11.03 17.29 -8.60
C ARG A 28 10.81 17.08 -7.12
N LYS A 29 11.71 17.60 -6.29
CA LYS A 29 11.58 17.61 -4.82
C LYS A 29 11.32 19.05 -4.36
N THR A 30 10.26 19.25 -3.58
CA THR A 30 9.85 20.58 -3.07
C THR A 30 9.68 20.48 -1.56
N ALA A 31 10.22 21.44 -0.82
CA ALA A 31 10.04 21.52 0.63
C ALA A 31 8.58 21.79 0.98
N LEU A 32 8.04 21.06 1.97
CA LEU A 32 6.68 21.29 2.47
C LEU A 32 6.63 22.46 3.46
N HIS A 33 7.77 22.79 4.06
CA HIS A 33 7.93 23.88 5.02
C HIS A 33 9.14 24.73 4.67
N PRO A 34 9.16 26.04 4.99
CA PRO A 34 10.31 26.92 4.73
C PRO A 34 11.64 26.37 5.29
N GLN A 35 11.60 25.69 6.43
CA GLN A 35 12.77 25.07 7.07
C GLN A 35 13.39 23.93 6.24
N GLY A 36 12.67 23.34 5.31
CA GLY A 36 13.15 22.27 4.43
C GLY A 36 13.90 22.78 3.19
N VAL A 37 13.92 24.09 2.95
CA VAL A 37 14.63 24.66 1.78
C VAL A 37 16.13 24.41 1.85
N ASP A 38 16.75 24.66 3.00
CA ASP A 38 18.20 24.46 3.21
C ASP A 38 18.59 23.01 2.97
N HIS A 39 17.72 22.05 3.33
CA HIS A 39 17.92 20.64 3.08
C HIS A 39 17.99 20.32 1.56
N LEU A 40 17.12 20.92 0.75
CA LEU A 40 17.15 20.75 -0.70
C LEU A 40 18.35 21.44 -1.37
N VAL A 41 18.73 22.61 -0.86
CA VAL A 41 19.95 23.31 -1.31
C VAL A 41 21.19 22.44 -1.04
N LYS A 42 21.28 21.85 0.17
CA LYS A 42 22.35 20.93 0.54
C LYS A 42 22.43 19.71 -0.38
N MET A 43 21.29 19.17 -0.82
CA MET A 43 21.28 18.07 -1.79
C MET A 43 21.94 18.48 -3.14
N ALA A 44 21.71 19.71 -3.61
CA ALA A 44 22.35 20.19 -4.84
C ALA A 44 23.88 20.32 -4.67
N GLU A 45 24.36 20.74 -3.50
CA GLU A 45 25.79 20.80 -3.17
C GLU A 45 26.39 19.38 -3.08
N ASN A 46 25.67 18.41 -2.50
CA ASN A 46 26.09 17.02 -2.37
C ASN A 46 26.41 16.39 -3.75
N TYR A 47 25.68 16.77 -4.80
CA TYR A 47 25.95 16.31 -6.15
C TYR A 47 27.39 16.55 -6.58
N GLN A 48 27.89 17.78 -6.41
CA GLN A 48 29.26 18.14 -6.82
C GLN A 48 30.30 17.36 -6.00
N THR A 49 30.13 17.31 -4.68
CA THR A 49 31.02 16.57 -3.79
C THR A 49 31.10 15.08 -4.15
N LEU A 50 29.95 14.46 -4.49
CA LEU A 50 29.93 13.07 -4.91
C LEU A 50 30.61 12.83 -6.27
N CYS A 51 30.50 13.76 -7.22
CA CYS A 51 31.22 13.69 -8.48
C CYS A 51 32.73 13.84 -8.32
N GLU A 52 33.19 14.55 -7.29
CA GLU A 52 34.62 14.63 -6.95
C GLU A 52 35.10 13.37 -6.22
N GLN A 53 34.22 12.76 -5.40
CA GLN A 53 34.54 11.56 -4.62
C GLN A 53 34.59 10.30 -5.47
N TYR A 54 33.68 10.15 -6.42
CA TYR A 54 33.58 8.97 -7.28
C TYR A 54 33.76 9.32 -8.75
N GLU A 55 34.65 8.60 -9.43
CA GLU A 55 34.73 8.67 -10.88
C GLU A 55 33.48 8.07 -11.53
N SER A 56 33.08 8.61 -12.68
CA SER A 56 31.87 8.16 -13.39
C SER A 56 31.91 6.69 -13.84
N SER A 57 33.13 6.10 -13.96
CA SER A 57 33.33 4.67 -14.18
C SER A 57 32.99 3.81 -12.96
N VAL A 58 33.01 4.40 -11.76
CA VAL A 58 32.62 3.73 -10.51
C VAL A 58 31.14 3.90 -10.23
N PHE A 59 30.71 5.15 -10.10
CA PHE A 59 29.30 5.53 -9.96
C PHE A 59 28.99 6.76 -10.83
N THR A 60 27.96 6.67 -11.64
CA THR A 60 27.38 7.83 -12.31
C THR A 60 26.42 8.52 -11.34
N ILE A 61 26.77 9.68 -10.84
CA ILE A 61 25.89 10.45 -9.97
C ILE A 61 24.86 11.17 -10.86
N VAL A 62 23.58 10.90 -10.68
CA VAL A 62 22.52 11.54 -11.46
C VAL A 62 22.41 13.01 -11.04
N PRO A 63 22.53 13.97 -11.98
CA PRO A 63 22.57 15.38 -11.63
C PRO A 63 21.27 15.87 -11.00
N CYS A 64 21.37 16.83 -10.08
CA CYS A 64 20.22 17.60 -9.62
C CYS A 64 20.57 19.10 -9.61
N ILE A 65 19.57 19.94 -9.80
CA ILE A 65 19.71 21.38 -9.87
C ILE A 65 18.66 22.03 -8.96
N TRP A 66 19.12 22.90 -8.08
CA TRP A 66 18.22 23.80 -7.34
C TRP A 66 17.83 25.00 -8.19
N ASN A 67 16.54 25.19 -8.47
CA ASN A 67 16.03 26.28 -9.30
C ASN A 67 15.45 27.46 -8.52
N GLY A 68 15.70 27.55 -7.21
CA GLY A 68 15.16 28.57 -6.32
C GLY A 68 13.84 28.21 -5.65
N VAL A 69 13.14 27.15 -6.12
CA VAL A 69 11.85 26.68 -5.59
C VAL A 69 11.88 25.19 -5.28
N SER A 70 12.52 24.40 -6.13
CA SER A 70 12.59 22.95 -6.04
C SER A 70 13.91 22.41 -6.57
N LEU A 71 14.25 21.22 -6.13
CA LEU A 71 15.36 20.44 -6.66
C LEU A 71 14.83 19.59 -7.81
N VAL A 72 15.45 19.71 -8.97
CA VAL A 72 15.03 19.02 -10.21
C VAL A 72 16.15 18.10 -10.69
N SER A 73 15.83 16.86 -11.00
CA SER A 73 16.72 15.86 -11.59
C SER A 73 16.03 15.13 -12.75
N PRO A 74 16.78 14.64 -13.76
CA PRO A 74 16.19 13.82 -14.79
C PRO A 74 15.66 12.52 -14.19
N PHE A 75 14.54 12.01 -14.71
CA PHE A 75 14.09 10.67 -14.39
C PHE A 75 14.92 9.65 -15.16
N VAL A 76 15.62 8.80 -14.45
CA VAL A 76 16.43 7.72 -15.02
C VAL A 76 15.62 6.41 -14.98
N LYS A 77 15.48 5.76 -16.12
CA LYS A 77 14.87 4.42 -16.21
C LYS A 77 15.93 3.37 -15.88
N GLY A 78 15.54 2.34 -15.17
CA GLY A 78 16.44 1.23 -14.84
C GLY A 78 15.86 0.34 -13.78
N VAL A 79 16.60 -0.71 -13.43
CA VAL A 79 16.28 -1.64 -12.34
C VAL A 79 17.20 -1.33 -11.18
N THR A 80 16.67 -1.12 -10.00
CA THR A 80 17.47 -0.84 -8.81
C THR A 80 18.27 -2.07 -8.37
N LEU A 81 19.39 -1.85 -7.67
CA LEU A 81 20.12 -2.93 -7.01
C LEU A 81 19.22 -3.71 -6.04
N SER A 82 18.33 -3.02 -5.33
CA SER A 82 17.30 -3.61 -4.47
C SER A 82 16.40 -4.58 -5.24
N GLU A 83 15.87 -4.17 -6.40
CA GLU A 83 15.01 -5.04 -7.22
C GLU A 83 15.76 -6.25 -7.79
N ARG A 84 17.04 -6.09 -8.17
CA ARG A 84 17.87 -7.20 -8.62
C ARG A 84 18.13 -8.20 -7.50
N MET A 85 18.49 -7.74 -6.30
CA MET A 85 18.67 -8.60 -5.13
C MET A 85 17.38 -9.31 -4.76
N LYS A 86 16.24 -8.61 -4.73
CA LYS A 86 14.93 -9.20 -4.49
C LYS A 86 14.58 -10.29 -5.50
N ALA A 87 14.85 -10.06 -6.78
CA ALA A 87 14.61 -11.04 -7.83
C ALA A 87 15.50 -12.29 -7.69
N ALA A 88 16.74 -12.14 -7.21
CA ALA A 88 17.64 -13.25 -6.92
C ALA A 88 17.17 -14.06 -5.69
N LEU A 89 16.80 -13.39 -4.59
CA LEU A 89 16.24 -14.02 -3.40
C LEU A 89 14.99 -14.84 -3.72
N ALA A 90 14.06 -14.28 -4.50
CA ALA A 90 12.84 -14.98 -4.90
C ALA A 90 13.09 -16.28 -5.71
N LYS A 91 14.29 -16.43 -6.29
CA LYS A 91 14.74 -17.64 -7.00
C LYS A 91 15.61 -18.56 -6.14
N GLY A 92 15.94 -18.16 -4.91
CA GLY A 92 16.93 -18.85 -4.08
C GLY A 92 18.37 -18.73 -4.60
N ASP A 93 18.66 -17.72 -5.44
CA ASP A 93 19.98 -17.49 -6.06
C ASP A 93 20.84 -16.61 -5.15
N GLU A 94 21.37 -17.22 -4.09
CA GLU A 94 22.25 -16.54 -3.13
C GLU A 94 23.58 -16.12 -3.77
N GLU A 95 24.09 -16.86 -4.76
CA GLU A 95 25.33 -16.53 -5.44
C GLU A 95 25.24 -15.16 -6.14
N THR A 96 24.12 -14.90 -6.81
CA THR A 96 23.85 -13.59 -7.41
C THR A 96 23.74 -12.50 -6.34
N VAL A 97 23.09 -12.75 -5.20
CA VAL A 97 23.00 -11.78 -4.10
C VAL A 97 24.40 -11.39 -3.60
N PHE A 98 25.26 -12.37 -3.32
CA PHE A 98 26.63 -12.11 -2.87
C PHE A 98 27.48 -11.42 -3.93
N THR A 99 27.35 -11.79 -5.21
CA THR A 99 28.05 -11.15 -6.32
C THR A 99 27.68 -9.66 -6.45
N LEU A 100 26.39 -9.35 -6.39
CA LEU A 100 25.90 -7.96 -6.40
C LEU A 100 26.41 -7.17 -5.20
N PHE A 101 26.37 -7.76 -4.01
CA PHE A 101 26.89 -7.13 -2.81
C PHE A 101 28.39 -6.88 -2.87
N HIS A 102 29.18 -7.85 -3.30
CA HIS A 102 30.64 -7.69 -3.49
C HIS A 102 30.97 -6.60 -4.49
N THR A 103 30.24 -6.54 -5.60
CA THR A 103 30.40 -5.50 -6.62
C THR A 103 30.11 -4.13 -6.02
N PHE A 104 29.02 -3.98 -5.27
CA PHE A 104 28.66 -2.75 -4.57
C PHE A 104 29.76 -2.31 -3.58
N LEU A 105 30.19 -3.22 -2.71
CA LEU A 105 31.24 -2.94 -1.74
C LEU A 105 32.55 -2.51 -2.42
N ASN A 106 32.96 -3.21 -3.50
CA ASN A 106 34.16 -2.86 -4.23
C ASN A 106 34.06 -1.49 -4.90
N LYS A 107 32.88 -1.10 -5.39
CA LYS A 107 32.66 0.25 -5.92
C LYS A 107 32.74 1.31 -4.83
N LEU A 108 32.17 1.08 -3.66
CA LEU A 108 32.30 2.01 -2.52
C LEU A 108 33.77 2.23 -2.11
N ARG A 109 34.60 1.16 -2.11
CA ARG A 109 36.03 1.22 -1.81
C ARG A 109 36.87 2.03 -2.79
N GLN A 110 36.38 2.25 -4.01
CA GLN A 110 37.06 3.04 -5.03
C GLN A 110 36.85 4.56 -4.87
N GLY A 111 35.96 4.96 -3.96
CA GLY A 111 35.77 6.37 -3.65
C GLY A 111 37.00 7.00 -3.02
N LYS A 112 37.32 8.23 -3.42
CA LYS A 112 38.37 9.03 -2.79
C LYS A 112 37.97 9.36 -1.36
N THR A 113 38.94 9.49 -0.47
CA THR A 113 38.70 9.89 0.91
C THR A 113 38.32 11.37 0.98
N PHE A 114 37.11 11.64 1.45
CA PHE A 114 36.60 12.99 1.69
C PHE A 114 36.10 13.09 3.13
N PRO A 115 36.11 14.29 3.76
CA PRO A 115 35.44 14.52 5.03
C PRO A 115 33.90 14.60 4.86
N PHE A 116 33.34 13.69 4.07
CA PHE A 116 31.97 13.63 3.62
C PHE A 116 31.61 12.20 3.25
N SER A 117 30.39 11.78 3.51
CA SER A 117 29.88 10.48 3.07
C SER A 117 28.39 10.53 2.76
N ASN A 118 28.00 9.91 1.66
CA ASN A 118 26.60 9.70 1.34
C ASN A 118 26.04 8.51 2.12
N TYR A 119 25.15 8.79 3.08
CA TYR A 119 24.43 7.76 3.82
C TYR A 119 23.32 7.11 2.99
N ASP A 120 22.87 7.75 1.90
CA ASP A 120 21.88 7.21 0.98
C ASP A 120 22.41 6.24 -0.07
N PHE A 121 23.65 5.76 0.08
CA PHE A 121 24.11 4.59 -0.64
C PHE A 121 23.37 3.33 -0.17
N ILE A 122 22.03 3.31 -0.33
CA ILE A 122 21.18 2.13 -0.09
C ILE A 122 20.78 1.50 -1.42
N PHE A 123 20.45 0.23 -1.42
CA PHE A 123 20.24 -0.54 -2.67
C PHE A 123 19.09 0.00 -3.53
N SER A 124 18.09 0.64 -2.95
CA SER A 124 16.98 1.27 -3.68
C SER A 124 17.36 2.55 -4.41
N ASN A 125 18.47 3.18 -4.05
CA ASN A 125 18.95 4.43 -4.64
C ASN A 125 20.04 4.24 -5.71
N ILE A 126 20.28 2.98 -6.12
CA ILE A 126 21.28 2.63 -7.12
C ILE A 126 20.59 1.91 -8.27
N LEU A 127 20.57 2.52 -9.43
CA LEU A 127 20.09 1.92 -10.68
C LEU A 127 21.24 1.22 -11.39
N ILE A 128 20.99 0.06 -11.97
CA ILE A 128 21.98 -0.74 -12.69
C ILE A 128 21.54 -0.90 -14.14
N ASP A 129 22.37 -0.39 -15.05
CA ASP A 129 22.22 -0.56 -16.49
C ASP A 129 23.54 -1.12 -17.08
N GLY A 130 23.60 -2.42 -17.27
CA GLY A 130 24.85 -3.12 -17.59
C GLY A 130 25.89 -2.91 -16.49
N ASP A 131 27.06 -2.39 -16.87
CA ASP A 131 28.16 -2.03 -15.97
C ASP A 131 28.00 -0.63 -15.34
N ASN A 132 27.04 0.14 -15.84
CA ASN A 132 26.80 1.49 -15.35
C ASN A 132 25.90 1.46 -14.10
N TRP A 133 26.44 1.91 -12.98
CA TRP A 133 25.77 2.02 -11.70
C TRP A 133 25.48 3.50 -11.39
N GLN A 134 24.21 3.87 -11.37
CA GLN A 134 23.75 5.25 -11.27
C GLN A 134 23.15 5.52 -9.90
N VAL A 135 23.65 6.52 -9.20
CA VAL A 135 23.13 6.98 -7.89
C VAL A 135 22.08 8.05 -8.15
N ILE A 136 20.83 7.77 -7.77
CA ILE A 136 19.65 8.62 -8.06
C ILE A 136 19.18 9.46 -6.88
N ASP A 137 19.59 9.11 -5.66
CA ASP A 137 19.26 9.86 -4.44
C ASP A 137 20.48 9.94 -3.52
N TYR A 138 20.73 11.10 -2.97
CA TYR A 138 21.82 11.40 -2.04
C TYR A 138 21.38 12.48 -1.06
N GLU A 139 20.16 12.34 -0.57
CA GLU A 139 19.52 13.26 0.34
C GLU A 139 20.22 13.30 1.70
N TRP A 140 20.64 12.12 2.18
CA TRP A 140 21.21 11.97 3.50
C TRP A 140 22.74 11.81 3.46
N THR A 141 23.41 12.82 3.95
CA THR A 141 24.88 12.87 3.97
C THR A 141 25.37 13.20 5.37
N VAL A 142 26.63 12.89 5.64
CA VAL A 142 27.31 13.23 6.89
C VAL A 142 28.64 13.89 6.58
N ASP A 143 28.97 14.97 7.31
CA ASP A 143 30.21 15.73 7.14
C ASP A 143 31.39 15.04 7.84
N LYS A 144 31.63 13.77 7.51
CA LYS A 144 32.75 12.95 7.95
C LYS A 144 32.99 11.80 6.98
N ALA A 145 34.24 11.33 6.93
CA ALA A 145 34.55 10.09 6.24
C ALA A 145 33.96 8.88 6.99
N VAL A 146 33.16 8.07 6.29
CA VAL A 146 32.65 6.80 6.79
C VAL A 146 33.26 5.67 5.96
N PRO A 147 33.82 4.61 6.59
CA PRO A 147 34.38 3.47 5.86
C PRO A 147 33.36 2.83 4.92
N ALA A 148 33.85 2.35 3.76
CA ALA A 148 33.01 1.68 2.76
C ALA A 148 32.25 0.49 3.35
N GLU A 149 32.86 -0.25 4.28
CA GLU A 149 32.24 -1.37 4.99
C GLU A 149 31.05 -0.94 5.85
N GLU A 150 31.12 0.23 6.49
CA GLU A 150 30.02 0.74 7.31
C GLU A 150 28.88 1.29 6.45
N LEU A 151 29.17 1.89 5.28
CA LEU A 151 28.15 2.25 4.29
C LEU A 151 27.48 1.01 3.70
N ALA A 152 28.26 -0.01 3.32
CA ALA A 152 27.74 -1.27 2.83
C ALA A 152 26.91 -2.01 3.87
N PHE A 153 27.35 -2.01 5.13
CA PHE A 153 26.55 -2.54 6.25
C PHE A 153 25.20 -1.84 6.35
N ARG A 154 25.18 -0.50 6.32
CA ARG A 154 23.94 0.26 6.40
C ARG A 154 22.97 -0.09 5.27
N ALA A 155 23.45 -0.18 4.04
CA ALA A 155 22.65 -0.56 2.89
C ALA A 155 22.04 -1.98 3.07
N ALA A 156 22.85 -2.95 3.51
CA ALA A 156 22.43 -4.30 3.78
C ALA A 156 21.44 -4.38 4.95
N TYR A 157 21.68 -3.63 6.01
CA TYR A 157 20.80 -3.56 7.17
C TYR A 157 19.42 -3.00 6.80
N CYS A 158 19.36 -1.86 6.11
CA CYS A 158 18.10 -1.28 5.64
C CYS A 158 17.32 -2.26 4.76
N PHE A 159 18.01 -2.98 3.86
CA PHE A 159 17.38 -3.99 3.00
C PHE A 159 16.85 -5.20 3.80
N SER A 160 17.59 -5.67 4.80
CA SER A 160 17.19 -6.81 5.64
C SER A 160 15.96 -6.54 6.50
N LEU A 161 15.65 -5.30 6.82
CA LEU A 161 14.44 -4.93 7.56
C LEU A 161 13.16 -5.27 6.78
N GLU A 162 13.21 -5.14 5.45
CA GLU A 162 12.10 -5.42 4.55
C GLU A 162 12.12 -6.86 4.00
N HIS A 163 13.31 -7.48 3.92
CA HIS A 163 13.54 -8.79 3.29
C HIS A 163 14.17 -9.77 4.30
N LYS A 164 13.34 -10.58 4.95
CA LYS A 164 13.77 -11.51 6.02
C LYS A 164 14.56 -12.71 5.52
N ASP A 165 14.45 -13.02 4.23
CA ASP A 165 15.19 -14.05 3.49
C ASP A 165 16.59 -13.59 3.05
N PHE A 166 16.94 -12.31 3.26
CA PHE A 166 18.25 -11.79 2.93
C PHE A 166 19.32 -12.32 3.90
N PRO A 167 20.47 -12.86 3.41
CA PRO A 167 21.48 -13.51 4.24
C PRO A 167 22.36 -12.48 4.99
N PHE A 168 21.73 -11.69 5.86
CA PHE A 168 22.36 -10.54 6.53
C PHE A 168 23.53 -10.94 7.42
N GLU A 169 23.46 -12.11 8.09
CA GLU A 169 24.56 -12.59 8.93
C GLU A 169 25.80 -12.94 8.12
N ASP A 170 25.61 -13.50 6.91
CA ASP A 170 26.71 -13.80 5.98
C ASP A 170 27.34 -12.51 5.46
N ILE A 171 26.54 -11.51 5.16
CA ILE A 171 27.01 -10.15 4.79
C ILE A 171 27.85 -9.54 5.92
N CYS A 172 27.42 -9.64 7.17
CA CYS A 172 28.23 -9.18 8.31
C CYS A 172 29.59 -9.90 8.41
N ARG A 173 29.62 -11.22 8.09
CA ARG A 173 30.89 -11.98 8.01
C ARG A 173 31.79 -11.53 6.87
N ILE A 174 31.23 -11.25 5.69
CA ILE A 174 31.95 -10.70 4.53
C ILE A 174 32.58 -9.33 4.89
N LEU A 175 31.87 -8.51 5.65
CA LEU A 175 32.35 -7.22 6.13
C LEU A 175 33.31 -7.31 7.31
N ASN A 176 33.60 -8.52 7.78
CA ASN A 176 34.45 -8.81 8.95
C ASN A 176 33.99 -8.04 10.22
N LEU A 177 32.68 -8.00 10.45
CA LEU A 177 32.07 -7.33 11.60
C LEU A 177 31.72 -8.37 12.67
N ASP A 178 32.21 -8.16 13.89
CA ASP A 178 31.78 -8.92 15.06
C ASP A 178 30.41 -8.45 15.57
N LYS A 179 29.80 -9.24 16.45
CA LYS A 179 28.48 -8.95 17.02
C LYS A 179 28.42 -7.61 17.76
N GLN A 180 29.51 -7.21 18.43
CA GLN A 180 29.55 -5.95 19.15
C GLN A 180 29.55 -4.76 18.19
N LYS A 181 30.34 -4.85 17.10
CA LYS A 181 30.38 -3.81 16.06
C LYS A 181 29.05 -3.72 15.32
N VAL A 182 28.42 -4.85 14.98
CA VAL A 182 27.09 -4.90 14.37
C VAL A 182 26.08 -4.15 15.24
N GLN A 183 26.04 -4.43 16.56
CA GLN A 183 25.11 -3.74 17.46
C GLN A 183 25.37 -2.24 17.53
N GLN A 184 26.63 -1.82 17.62
CA GLN A 184 27.00 -0.40 17.59
C GLN A 184 26.54 0.31 16.30
N LEU A 185 26.63 -0.36 15.15
CA LEU A 185 26.18 0.20 13.88
C LEU A 185 24.65 0.32 13.82
N ILE A 186 23.91 -0.67 14.34
CA ILE A 186 22.44 -0.64 14.45
C ILE A 186 21.99 0.50 15.40
N ASP A 187 22.64 0.62 16.57
CA ASP A 187 22.30 1.68 17.53
C ASP A 187 22.55 3.08 16.94
N ARG A 188 23.62 3.22 16.16
CA ARG A 188 23.94 4.47 15.44
C ARG A 188 22.90 4.78 14.36
N GLU A 189 22.47 3.78 13.59
CA GLU A 189 21.41 3.95 12.59
C GLU A 189 20.09 4.34 13.27
N THR A 190 19.72 3.69 14.35
CA THR A 190 18.52 4.02 15.14
C THR A 190 18.54 5.47 15.63
N ALA A 191 19.68 5.92 16.17
CA ALA A 191 19.86 7.31 16.61
C ALA A 191 19.80 8.30 15.44
N TYR A 192 20.36 7.92 14.29
CA TYR A 192 20.30 8.71 13.06
C TYR A 192 18.87 8.88 12.55
N GLN A 193 18.12 7.79 12.46
CA GLN A 193 16.70 7.82 12.04
C GLN A 193 15.84 8.66 12.99
N LYS A 194 16.08 8.56 14.30
CA LYS A 194 15.41 9.40 15.29
C LYS A 194 15.69 10.89 15.09
N GLY A 195 16.87 11.25 14.62
CA GLY A 195 17.22 12.64 14.26
C GLY A 195 16.43 13.13 13.04
N ILE A 196 16.13 12.24 12.08
CA ILE A 196 15.36 12.57 10.88
C ILE A 196 13.87 12.71 11.21
N THR A 197 13.30 11.79 11.97
CA THR A 197 11.87 11.80 12.34
C THR A 197 11.57 12.84 13.42
N GLY A 198 12.57 13.24 14.21
CA GLY A 198 12.40 14.17 15.32
C GLY A 198 11.55 13.56 16.43
N ASN A 199 10.73 14.41 17.07
CA ASN A 199 9.75 13.97 18.08
C ASN A 199 8.39 13.60 17.47
N GLN A 200 8.30 13.50 16.17
CA GLN A 200 7.08 13.02 15.53
C GLN A 200 6.99 11.51 15.74
N ASP A 201 5.93 11.09 16.36
CA ASP A 201 5.60 9.68 16.42
C ASP A 201 5.39 9.18 14.99
N ALA A 202 6.01 8.08 14.62
CA ALA A 202 5.71 7.41 13.35
C ALA A 202 4.20 7.21 13.25
N LEU A 203 3.65 7.23 12.02
CA LEU A 203 2.20 7.07 11.80
C LEU A 203 1.63 5.84 12.55
N GLY A 204 2.42 4.77 12.67
CA GLY A 204 2.11 3.59 13.48
C GLY A 204 1.90 3.92 14.95
N THR A 205 2.84 4.65 15.56
CA THR A 205 2.75 5.08 16.96
C THR A 205 1.59 6.05 17.19
N LEU A 206 1.32 6.95 16.23
CA LEU A 206 0.15 7.82 16.27
C LEU A 206 -1.15 7.01 16.24
N CYS A 207 -1.24 6.00 15.38
CA CYS A 207 -2.40 5.13 15.31
C CYS A 207 -2.58 4.28 16.57
N GLU A 208 -1.50 3.75 17.16
CA GLU A 208 -1.52 3.06 18.46
C GLU A 208 -2.00 4.00 19.58
N LYS A 209 -1.44 5.23 19.63
CA LYS A 209 -1.77 6.24 20.62
C LYS A 209 -3.23 6.71 20.54
N TYR A 210 -3.76 6.83 19.32
CA TYR A 210 -5.15 7.23 19.08
C TYR A 210 -6.08 6.04 18.86
N GLY A 211 -5.56 4.82 19.00
CA GLY A 211 -6.34 3.57 19.01
C GLY A 211 -6.89 3.16 17.65
N GLY A 212 -6.19 3.48 16.58
CA GLY A 212 -6.46 2.98 15.24
C GLY A 212 -5.48 1.87 14.87
N ASP A 213 -5.96 0.74 14.36
CA ASP A 213 -5.11 -0.26 13.74
C ASP A 213 -4.59 0.29 12.39
N VAL A 214 -3.27 0.25 12.19
CA VAL A 214 -2.67 0.61 10.88
C VAL A 214 -2.57 -0.66 10.05
N TYR A 215 -3.33 -0.70 8.98
CA TYR A 215 -3.18 -1.74 7.98
C TYR A 215 -2.30 -1.23 6.85
N THR A 216 -1.23 -1.94 6.53
CA THR A 216 -0.45 -1.65 5.32
C THR A 216 -1.31 -1.94 4.09
N LYS A 217 -1.04 -1.23 2.98
CA LYS A 217 -1.71 -1.51 1.70
C LYS A 217 -1.68 -2.99 1.35
N ASP A 218 -0.54 -3.66 1.57
CA ASP A 218 -0.37 -5.09 1.27
C ASP A 218 -1.20 -5.98 2.22
N ALA A 219 -1.35 -5.60 3.48
CA ALA A 219 -2.23 -6.30 4.41
C ALA A 219 -3.71 -6.15 4.02
N LEU A 220 -4.11 -4.95 3.57
CA LEU A 220 -5.44 -4.69 3.02
C LEU A 220 -5.67 -5.49 1.72
N LEU A 221 -4.71 -5.48 0.79
CA LEU A 221 -4.82 -6.24 -0.45
C LEU A 221 -4.88 -7.74 -0.20
N ARG A 222 -4.04 -8.30 0.70
CA ARG A 222 -4.12 -9.72 1.09
C ARG A 222 -5.44 -10.08 1.78
N ALA A 223 -6.00 -9.17 2.55
CA ALA A 223 -7.32 -9.37 3.16
C ALA A 223 -8.45 -9.33 2.13
N LEU A 224 -8.26 -8.62 1.01
CA LEU A 224 -9.18 -8.55 -0.13
C LEU A 224 -8.99 -9.73 -1.12
N GLU A 225 -7.80 -10.34 -1.19
CA GLU A 225 -7.50 -11.51 -2.02
C GLU A 225 -8.10 -12.83 -1.51
N ILE A 226 -8.98 -12.80 -0.51
CA ILE A 226 -9.58 -13.99 0.04
C ILE A 226 -10.57 -14.58 -0.96
N SER A 227 -10.14 -15.71 -1.50
CA SER A 227 -10.92 -16.81 -2.08
C SER A 227 -12.10 -16.48 -2.99
N THR A 228 -11.89 -16.67 -4.27
CA THR A 228 -12.91 -16.67 -5.35
C THR A 228 -13.71 -17.96 -5.43
N THR A 229 -13.80 -18.77 -4.40
CA THR A 229 -14.49 -20.06 -4.42
C THR A 229 -15.74 -20.03 -3.57
N ASP A 230 -16.82 -20.41 -4.18
CA ASP A 230 -18.18 -20.62 -3.68
C ASP A 230 -19.00 -19.33 -3.46
N HIS A 231 -19.66 -18.90 -4.52
CA HIS A 231 -20.54 -17.73 -4.49
C HIS A 231 -21.99 -18.20 -4.60
N ARG A 232 -22.59 -18.52 -3.44
CA ARG A 232 -24.01 -18.78 -3.33
C ARG A 232 -24.63 -17.70 -2.47
N ALA A 233 -25.67 -17.05 -2.98
CA ALA A 233 -26.54 -16.23 -2.15
C ALA A 233 -27.70 -17.09 -1.64
N GLN A 234 -28.06 -16.95 -0.37
CA GLN A 234 -29.27 -17.57 0.17
C GLN A 234 -30.38 -16.52 0.18
N ILE A 235 -31.53 -16.88 -0.33
CA ILE A 235 -32.70 -16.03 -0.42
C ILE A 235 -33.78 -16.62 0.48
N TYR A 236 -34.33 -15.79 1.38
CA TYR A 236 -35.45 -16.16 2.22
C TYR A 236 -36.69 -15.37 1.79
N GLU A 237 -37.81 -16.04 1.70
CA GLU A 237 -39.09 -15.45 1.32
C GLU A 237 -39.99 -15.28 2.56
N ASP A 238 -40.60 -14.11 2.73
CA ASP A 238 -41.57 -13.84 3.78
C ASP A 238 -42.94 -13.49 3.21
N SER A 239 -43.90 -14.37 3.47
CA SER A 239 -45.34 -14.15 3.17
C SER A 239 -46.08 -13.37 4.26
N GLY A 240 -45.38 -12.80 5.25
CA GLY A 240 -45.93 -12.12 6.41
C GLY A 240 -45.91 -12.97 7.68
N LYS A 241 -45.22 -14.12 7.68
CA LYS A 241 -45.00 -14.99 8.83
C LYS A 241 -43.59 -14.95 9.42
N GLY A 242 -42.73 -14.13 8.83
CA GLY A 242 -41.30 -14.05 9.12
C GLY A 242 -40.48 -15.02 8.28
N PHE A 243 -39.15 -14.83 8.30
CA PHE A 243 -38.20 -15.65 7.58
C PHE A 243 -37.98 -17.00 8.26
N SER A 244 -37.86 -18.08 7.46
CA SER A 244 -37.55 -19.44 7.93
C SER A 244 -36.64 -20.17 6.94
N GLU A 245 -35.84 -21.13 7.44
CA GLU A 245 -35.00 -21.99 6.59
C GLU A 245 -35.83 -22.81 5.59
N GLU A 246 -37.05 -23.19 5.93
CA GLU A 246 -37.95 -23.94 5.07
C GLU A 246 -38.45 -23.13 3.87
N GLN A 247 -38.39 -21.81 3.95
CA GLN A 247 -38.75 -20.86 2.89
C GLN A 247 -37.51 -20.14 2.37
N SER A 248 -36.39 -20.87 2.27
CA SER A 248 -35.17 -20.36 1.69
C SER A 248 -34.65 -21.25 0.56
N TYR A 249 -33.84 -20.66 -0.33
CA TYR A 249 -33.17 -21.37 -1.38
C TYR A 249 -31.86 -20.69 -1.75
N PHE A 250 -30.93 -21.46 -2.32
CA PHE A 250 -29.64 -20.93 -2.78
C PHE A 250 -29.71 -20.57 -4.26
N VAL A 251 -29.09 -19.43 -4.58
CA VAL A 251 -28.88 -18.98 -5.96
C VAL A 251 -27.39 -18.98 -6.22
N GLU A 252 -26.95 -19.80 -7.16
CA GLU A 252 -25.59 -19.76 -7.67
C GLU A 252 -25.42 -18.54 -8.57
N HIS A 253 -24.31 -17.84 -8.40
CA HIS A 253 -23.97 -16.70 -9.24
C HIS A 253 -22.48 -16.70 -9.57
N VAL A 254 -22.14 -16.08 -10.69
CA VAL A 254 -20.76 -15.88 -11.10
C VAL A 254 -20.40 -14.44 -10.81
N LEU A 255 -19.36 -14.22 -9.98
CA LEU A 255 -18.77 -12.89 -9.87
C LEU A 255 -18.04 -12.55 -11.17
N THR A 256 -18.25 -11.34 -11.64
CA THR A 256 -17.47 -10.79 -12.74
C THR A 256 -16.05 -10.46 -12.27
N HIS A 257 -15.15 -10.09 -13.19
CA HIS A 257 -13.78 -9.67 -12.87
C HIS A 257 -13.68 -8.45 -11.93
N HIS A 258 -14.79 -7.85 -11.55
CA HIS A 258 -14.90 -6.68 -10.68
C HIS A 258 -15.67 -6.96 -9.39
N ASP A 259 -15.79 -8.23 -8.98
CA ASP A 259 -16.57 -8.66 -7.81
C ASP A 259 -18.06 -8.23 -7.88
N GLU A 260 -18.57 -8.01 -9.07
CA GLU A 260 -19.97 -7.69 -9.31
C GLU A 260 -20.83 -8.96 -9.42
N MET A 261 -21.93 -8.95 -8.69
CA MET A 261 -22.95 -9.99 -8.69
C MET A 261 -24.25 -9.44 -9.25
N GLU A 262 -24.86 -10.17 -10.16
CA GLU A 262 -26.21 -9.91 -10.62
C GLU A 262 -27.11 -11.09 -10.25
N LEU A 263 -28.16 -10.82 -9.47
CA LEU A 263 -29.19 -11.78 -9.09
C LEU A 263 -30.48 -11.45 -9.83
N THR A 264 -31.09 -12.46 -10.45
CA THR A 264 -32.45 -12.36 -11.03
C THR A 264 -33.31 -13.41 -10.34
N LEU A 265 -34.32 -12.96 -9.60
CA LEU A 265 -35.19 -13.79 -8.77
C LEU A 265 -36.62 -13.75 -9.31
N LYS A 266 -37.28 -14.91 -9.29
CA LYS A 266 -38.73 -15.03 -9.50
C LYS A 266 -39.42 -15.06 -8.15
N VAL A 267 -40.06 -13.99 -7.78
CA VAL A 267 -40.71 -13.80 -6.47
C VAL A 267 -42.20 -14.09 -6.60
N PRO A 268 -42.75 -15.04 -5.82
CA PRO A 268 -44.20 -15.30 -5.86
C PRO A 268 -45.00 -14.06 -5.49
N VAL A 269 -46.18 -13.90 -6.11
CA VAL A 269 -47.09 -12.80 -5.76
C VAL A 269 -47.56 -12.94 -4.30
N GLY A 270 -47.66 -11.82 -3.57
CA GLY A 270 -48.09 -11.78 -2.17
C GLY A 270 -46.97 -11.90 -1.16
N MET A 271 -45.72 -11.98 -1.59
CA MET A 271 -44.58 -11.88 -0.67
C MET A 271 -44.46 -10.46 -0.08
N LYS A 272 -44.16 -10.38 1.21
CA LYS A 272 -44.00 -9.11 1.96
C LYS A 272 -42.59 -8.58 1.96
N ALA A 273 -41.63 -9.50 2.04
CA ALA A 273 -40.20 -9.18 2.08
C ALA A 273 -39.35 -10.34 1.54
N LEU A 274 -38.14 -9.99 1.12
CA LEU A 274 -37.05 -10.94 0.83
C LEU A 274 -35.87 -10.60 1.72
N ARG A 275 -35.25 -11.61 2.35
CA ARG A 275 -33.92 -11.46 2.96
C ARG A 275 -32.91 -12.08 1.98
N VAL A 276 -31.85 -11.34 1.75
CA VAL A 276 -30.72 -11.74 0.90
C VAL A 276 -29.48 -11.86 1.77
N ASP A 277 -28.93 -13.07 1.85
CA ASP A 277 -27.66 -13.39 2.48
C ASP A 277 -26.63 -13.58 1.34
N PRO A 278 -25.82 -12.56 1.01
CA PRO A 278 -25.00 -12.56 -0.19
C PRO A 278 -23.82 -13.53 -0.12
N CYS A 279 -23.39 -13.92 1.07
CA CYS A 279 -22.35 -14.89 1.33
C CYS A 279 -22.35 -15.30 2.82
N GLU A 280 -21.55 -16.31 3.19
CA GLU A 280 -21.45 -16.83 4.57
C GLU A 280 -20.25 -16.23 5.35
N GLU A 281 -19.65 -15.15 4.88
CA GLU A 281 -18.45 -14.56 5.46
C GLU A 281 -18.59 -13.06 5.66
N PRO A 282 -17.80 -12.45 6.59
CA PRO A 282 -17.74 -11.00 6.68
C PRO A 282 -17.43 -10.38 5.34
N CYS A 283 -18.16 -9.33 4.97
CA CYS A 283 -18.00 -8.70 3.68
C CYS A 283 -18.35 -7.21 3.71
N LEU A 284 -17.89 -6.51 2.68
CA LEU A 284 -18.36 -5.20 2.29
C LEU A 284 -19.25 -5.38 1.08
N VAL A 285 -20.47 -4.86 1.14
CA VAL A 285 -21.45 -4.94 0.05
C VAL A 285 -21.82 -3.53 -0.39
N GLN A 286 -21.69 -3.27 -1.68
CA GLN A 286 -22.23 -2.09 -2.30
C GLN A 286 -23.44 -2.47 -3.14
N ILE A 287 -24.63 -1.92 -2.81
CA ILE A 287 -25.85 -2.19 -3.56
C ILE A 287 -25.96 -1.14 -4.67
N LYS A 288 -25.79 -1.58 -5.92
CA LYS A 288 -25.73 -0.67 -7.06
C LYS A 288 -27.13 -0.34 -7.56
N ARG A 289 -27.94 -1.37 -7.85
CA ARG A 289 -29.27 -1.18 -8.43
C ARG A 289 -30.23 -2.28 -8.01
N LEU A 290 -31.49 -1.93 -7.96
CA LEU A 290 -32.61 -2.84 -7.74
C LEU A 290 -33.69 -2.54 -8.77
N TRP A 291 -34.15 -3.56 -9.47
CA TRP A 291 -35.30 -3.48 -10.38
C TRP A 291 -36.41 -4.44 -9.94
N TRP A 292 -37.63 -3.99 -10.08
CA TRP A 292 -38.83 -4.77 -9.84
C TRP A 292 -39.69 -4.71 -11.06
N ASN A 293 -39.97 -5.87 -11.67
CA ASN A 293 -40.70 -5.99 -12.94
C ASN A 293 -40.19 -5.05 -14.05
N GLY A 294 -38.85 -4.90 -14.11
CA GLY A 294 -38.15 -4.04 -15.08
C GLY A 294 -38.05 -2.56 -14.70
N GLU A 295 -38.67 -2.11 -13.61
CA GLU A 295 -38.61 -0.72 -13.13
C GLU A 295 -37.54 -0.57 -12.02
N GLU A 296 -36.66 0.41 -12.18
CA GLU A 296 -35.62 0.70 -11.18
C GLU A 296 -36.24 1.31 -9.92
N GLN A 297 -35.86 0.78 -8.73
CA GLN A 297 -36.42 1.13 -7.45
C GLN A 297 -35.45 1.96 -6.62
N TYR A 298 -36.00 2.77 -5.68
CA TYR A 298 -35.21 3.60 -4.77
C TYR A 298 -34.70 2.75 -3.60
N LEU A 299 -33.36 2.49 -3.55
CA LEU A 299 -32.72 1.62 -2.60
C LEU A 299 -32.91 2.01 -1.12
N GLU A 300 -32.80 3.29 -0.79
CA GLU A 300 -32.80 3.74 0.61
C GLU A 300 -34.11 3.55 1.38
N LYS A 301 -35.21 3.36 0.66
CA LYS A 301 -36.55 3.25 1.28
C LYS A 301 -37.02 1.80 1.41
N GLN A 302 -36.31 0.86 0.81
CA GLN A 302 -36.78 -0.52 0.65
C GLN A 302 -35.83 -1.55 1.25
N ILE A 303 -34.60 -1.11 1.64
CA ILE A 303 -33.57 -2.02 2.11
C ILE A 303 -33.25 -1.72 3.58
N GLU A 304 -33.37 -2.76 4.42
CA GLU A 304 -32.88 -2.79 5.80
C GLU A 304 -31.71 -3.76 5.88
N VAL A 305 -30.66 -3.41 6.62
CA VAL A 305 -29.43 -4.20 6.73
C VAL A 305 -29.06 -4.51 8.17
N ASN A 306 -28.50 -5.68 8.42
CA ASN A 306 -27.88 -5.99 9.70
C ASN A 306 -26.40 -5.53 9.80
N GLY A 307 -25.90 -4.84 8.77
CA GLY A 307 -24.57 -4.28 8.69
C GLY A 307 -24.47 -2.82 9.10
N ILE A 308 -23.27 -2.27 9.05
CA ILE A 308 -22.99 -0.86 9.33
C ILE A 308 -22.93 -0.10 8.02
N LYS A 309 -23.73 0.96 7.87
CA LYS A 309 -23.69 1.83 6.69
C LYS A 309 -22.37 2.58 6.62
N GLY A 310 -21.64 2.44 5.52
CA GLY A 310 -20.45 3.20 5.18
C GLY A 310 -20.78 4.64 4.75
N LYS A 311 -19.75 5.45 4.55
CA LYS A 311 -19.92 6.85 4.09
C LYS A 311 -20.26 7.01 2.60
N GLY A 312 -20.51 5.92 1.89
CA GLY A 312 -20.71 5.87 0.45
C GLY A 312 -19.41 5.59 -0.32
N GLY A 313 -19.46 4.61 -1.20
CA GLY A 313 -18.36 4.26 -2.11
C GLY A 313 -18.21 5.26 -3.27
N LYS A 314 -17.32 4.97 -4.21
CA LYS A 314 -17.26 5.64 -5.51
C LYS A 314 -18.66 5.60 -6.15
N ASN A 315 -19.17 6.73 -6.61
CA ASN A 315 -20.46 6.90 -7.29
C ASN A 315 -21.73 7.00 -6.41
N ASN A 316 -21.62 7.29 -5.11
CA ASN A 316 -22.76 7.49 -4.19
C ASN A 316 -23.70 6.28 -4.00
N TYR A 317 -23.28 5.08 -4.33
CA TYR A 317 -24.05 3.88 -4.02
C TYR A 317 -23.96 3.57 -2.51
N PRO A 318 -25.04 3.10 -1.88
CA PRO A 318 -25.01 2.70 -0.48
C PRO A 318 -24.07 1.52 -0.28
N GLU A 319 -23.17 1.65 0.70
CA GLU A 319 -22.15 0.68 1.06
C GLU A 319 -22.37 0.22 2.49
N TYR A 320 -22.26 -1.08 2.74
CA TYR A 320 -22.51 -1.70 4.02
C TYR A 320 -21.37 -2.65 4.40
N ILE A 321 -20.95 -2.59 5.66
CA ILE A 321 -19.94 -3.47 6.24
C ILE A 321 -20.62 -4.47 7.14
N PHE A 322 -20.43 -5.74 6.85
CA PHE A 322 -20.91 -6.86 7.63
C PHE A 322 -19.72 -7.52 8.34
N ALA A 323 -19.67 -7.38 9.66
CA ALA A 323 -18.57 -7.90 10.49
C ALA A 323 -18.81 -9.33 11.00
N THR A 324 -19.96 -9.91 10.70
CA THR A 324 -20.37 -11.25 11.14
C THR A 324 -20.31 -12.24 9.99
N LYS A 325 -20.43 -13.54 10.31
CA LYS A 325 -20.57 -14.62 9.31
C LYS A 325 -22.00 -14.78 8.79
N ASP A 326 -22.89 -13.86 9.11
CA ASP A 326 -24.29 -13.86 8.69
C ASP A 326 -24.61 -12.46 8.12
N PRO A 327 -23.96 -12.06 7.01
CA PRO A 327 -24.27 -10.81 6.32
C PRO A 327 -25.63 -10.91 5.68
N ASN A 328 -26.56 -10.03 6.00
CA ASN A 328 -27.86 -10.05 5.38
C ASN A 328 -28.48 -8.66 5.26
N PHE A 329 -29.34 -8.51 4.28
CA PHE A 329 -30.20 -7.36 4.11
C PHE A 329 -31.59 -7.79 3.66
N THR A 330 -32.60 -7.04 4.09
CA THR A 330 -33.99 -7.30 3.80
C THR A 330 -34.52 -6.27 2.81
N ILE A 331 -35.22 -6.74 1.79
CA ILE A 331 -35.90 -5.93 0.78
C ILE A 331 -37.40 -5.99 1.09
N THR A 332 -38.02 -4.84 1.42
CA THR A 332 -39.45 -4.74 1.67
C THR A 332 -40.20 -4.60 0.35
N LEU A 333 -41.18 -5.49 0.13
CA LEU A 333 -41.93 -5.57 -1.11
C LEU A 333 -43.33 -4.92 -1.05
N ASP A 334 -43.88 -4.67 0.13
CA ASP A 334 -45.22 -4.16 0.34
C ASP A 334 -45.61 -2.88 -0.44
N LYS A 335 -44.63 -2.14 -0.91
CA LYS A 335 -44.84 -0.88 -1.65
C LYS A 335 -44.52 -1.00 -3.13
N MET A 336 -44.16 -2.20 -3.58
CA MET A 336 -43.84 -2.45 -4.98
C MET A 336 -45.09 -2.89 -5.74
N GLN A 337 -45.27 -2.38 -6.95
CA GLN A 337 -46.43 -2.72 -7.75
C GLN A 337 -46.30 -4.16 -8.22
N GLU A 338 -47.26 -5.00 -7.87
CA GLU A 338 -47.32 -6.39 -8.35
C GLU A 338 -47.61 -6.45 -9.86
N GLY A 339 -46.96 -7.41 -10.53
CA GLY A 339 -47.27 -7.72 -11.92
C GLY A 339 -48.58 -8.46 -12.09
N SER A 340 -48.98 -8.64 -13.33
CA SER A 340 -50.20 -9.41 -13.70
C SER A 340 -50.01 -10.94 -13.67
N ASP A 341 -48.77 -11.40 -13.55
CA ASP A 341 -48.39 -12.80 -13.59
C ASP A 341 -48.33 -13.45 -12.19
N SER A 342 -48.16 -14.77 -12.13
CA SER A 342 -48.04 -15.50 -10.86
C SER A 342 -46.74 -15.21 -10.11
N PHE A 343 -45.77 -14.59 -10.77
CA PHE A 343 -44.46 -14.21 -10.19
C PHE A 343 -44.09 -12.81 -10.62
N ASN A 344 -43.43 -12.12 -9.73
CA ASN A 344 -42.73 -10.88 -10.02
C ASN A 344 -41.26 -11.18 -10.32
N GLU A 345 -40.58 -10.32 -11.08
CA GLU A 345 -39.15 -10.38 -11.29
C GLU A 345 -38.44 -9.34 -10.45
N LEU A 346 -37.51 -9.79 -9.61
CA LEU A 346 -36.59 -8.92 -8.90
C LEU A 346 -35.19 -9.13 -9.47
N LYS A 347 -34.57 -8.02 -9.93
CA LYS A 347 -33.20 -8.01 -10.38
C LYS A 347 -32.38 -7.12 -9.45
N LEU A 348 -31.22 -7.62 -8.97
CA LEU A 348 -30.36 -6.95 -8.01
C LEU A 348 -28.92 -6.97 -8.50
N GLN A 349 -28.28 -5.82 -8.52
CA GLN A 349 -26.86 -5.67 -8.86
C GLN A 349 -26.07 -5.23 -7.63
N LEU A 350 -25.09 -6.03 -7.25
CA LEU A 350 -24.24 -5.86 -6.08
C LEU A 350 -22.77 -5.85 -6.46
N GLU A 351 -21.93 -5.25 -5.62
CA GLU A 351 -20.50 -5.49 -5.59
C GLU A 351 -20.16 -6.01 -4.18
N ILE A 352 -19.42 -7.13 -4.08
CA ILE A 352 -19.16 -7.83 -2.83
C ILE A 352 -17.67 -8.06 -2.68
N HIS A 353 -17.10 -7.55 -1.57
CA HIS A 353 -15.73 -7.81 -1.21
C HIS A 353 -15.72 -8.58 0.11
N LYS A 354 -15.28 -9.83 0.08
CA LYS A 354 -15.10 -10.63 1.29
C LYS A 354 -14.00 -10.04 2.17
N LEU A 355 -14.22 -10.00 3.47
CA LEU A 355 -13.30 -9.43 4.45
C LEU A 355 -12.82 -10.51 5.41
N SER A 356 -11.56 -10.42 5.85
CA SER A 356 -11.16 -11.19 7.02
C SER A 356 -11.93 -10.70 8.26
N LEU A 357 -12.20 -11.59 9.21
CA LEU A 357 -12.91 -11.23 10.45
C LEU A 357 -12.18 -10.11 11.22
N GLN A 358 -10.84 -10.12 11.18
CA GLN A 358 -10.03 -9.08 11.79
C GLN A 358 -10.26 -7.72 11.13
N LEU A 359 -10.24 -7.65 9.81
CA LEU A 359 -10.45 -6.43 9.05
C LEU A 359 -11.88 -5.89 9.23
N ALA A 360 -12.89 -6.76 9.16
CA ALA A 360 -14.28 -6.40 9.37
C ALA A 360 -14.50 -5.78 10.77
N ASN A 361 -13.92 -6.38 11.81
CA ASN A 361 -13.97 -5.86 13.18
C ASN A 361 -13.24 -4.51 13.33
N ALA A 362 -12.10 -4.34 12.66
CA ALA A 362 -11.35 -3.09 12.69
C ALA A 362 -12.12 -1.95 12.01
N LEU A 363 -12.68 -2.20 10.83
CA LEU A 363 -13.51 -1.23 10.10
C LEU A 363 -14.73 -0.83 10.92
N THR A 364 -15.41 -1.80 11.54
CA THR A 364 -16.54 -1.56 12.44
C THR A 364 -16.19 -0.67 13.63
N LYS A 365 -15.05 -0.94 14.29
CA LYS A 365 -14.57 -0.11 15.41
C LYS A 365 -14.23 1.31 14.95
N SER A 366 -13.61 1.46 13.79
CA SER A 366 -13.24 2.75 13.23
C SER A 366 -14.48 3.60 12.90
N ILE A 367 -15.50 3.00 12.30
CA ILE A 367 -16.75 3.69 11.93
C ILE A 367 -17.52 4.12 13.20
N LYS A 368 -17.66 3.23 14.19
CA LYS A 368 -18.35 3.55 15.47
C LYS A 368 -17.68 4.66 16.29
N ARG A 369 -16.43 5.00 16.03
CA ARG A 369 -15.71 6.11 16.68
C ARG A 369 -15.90 7.45 15.97
N ILE A 370 -16.36 7.44 14.72
CA ILE A 370 -16.53 8.63 13.87
C ILE A 370 -17.98 9.13 13.90
N ILE A 371 -18.93 8.26 14.24
CA ILE A 371 -20.35 8.56 14.49
C ILE A 371 -20.56 8.87 15.98
#